data_cb1a9d483bf0e40ee9a0cb5d1403990a
#
_entry.id   cb1a9d483bf0e40ee9a0cb5d1403990a
#
_cell.length_a   1.000
_cell.length_b   1.000
_cell.length_c   1.000
_cell.angle_alpha   90.00
_cell.angle_beta   90.00
_cell.angle_gamma   90.00
#
_symmetry.space_group_name_H-M   'P 1'
#
loop_
_entity.id
_entity.type
_entity.pdbx_description
1 polymer ?
#
loop_
_entity_poly.entity_id
_entity_poly.type
_entity_poly.pdbx_seq_one_letter_code
_entity_poly.pdbx_strand_id
1 'polypeptide(L)'
;AKQALTTGEKACRIEVCGADVLHITVLPYKVEGRSYVLELVQRTPCQDTLDADSGERIMREISGYNTKLYRDALTGAYNRHYYEDVARKAPGPSCVAIMDLDDFKFCNDTYGHHAGDLALEAAANAIRACVRDNDVLIRFGGDEFLLILHGIRDDYLKTVLERVRGAVQNAVIPGFPHLHLSMSIGGVAQDDREPLEVAVRRADKLMYQAKVRKNTVVCAGTTDQR
;
A
#
# COMPACT_ATOMS: atom_id res chain seq x y z
N ALA A 1 25.59 -6.53 -0.04
CA ALA A 1 26.57 -5.81 0.78
C ALA A 1 27.10 -4.53 0.12
N LYS A 2 27.69 -4.60 -1.09
CA LYS A 2 28.24 -3.40 -1.77
C LYS A 2 27.20 -2.27 -1.91
N GLN A 3 25.98 -2.57 -2.32
CA GLN A 3 24.91 -1.59 -2.48
C GLN A 3 24.55 -0.92 -1.15
N ALA A 4 24.37 -1.69 -0.08
CA ALA A 4 24.07 -1.17 1.25
C ALA A 4 25.21 -0.29 1.81
N LEU A 5 26.47 -0.60 1.52
CA LEU A 5 27.62 0.25 1.89
C LEU A 5 27.62 1.58 1.13
N THR A 6 27.19 1.58 -0.14
CA THR A 6 27.21 2.77 -1.00
C THR A 6 26.01 3.67 -0.76
N THR A 7 24.82 3.11 -0.59
CA THR A 7 23.56 3.87 -0.41
C THR A 7 23.29 4.22 1.04
N GLY A 8 23.87 3.47 2.01
CA GLY A 8 23.54 3.59 3.42
C GLY A 8 22.15 3.05 3.77
N GLU A 9 21.51 2.31 2.88
CA GLU A 9 20.16 1.75 3.05
C GLU A 9 20.20 0.25 3.33
N LYS A 10 19.17 -0.24 4.06
CA LYS A 10 18.93 -1.66 4.27
C LYS A 10 18.66 -2.33 2.92
N ALA A 11 19.27 -3.48 2.67
CA ALA A 11 19.01 -4.32 1.52
C ALA A 11 18.60 -5.73 1.98
N CYS A 12 17.68 -6.35 1.23
CA CYS A 12 17.29 -7.73 1.45
C CYS A 12 17.49 -8.51 0.15
N ARG A 13 17.95 -9.76 0.26
CA ARG A 13 18.06 -10.69 -0.87
C ARG A 13 17.74 -12.10 -0.42
N ILE A 14 17.27 -12.91 -1.37
CA ILE A 14 17.03 -14.34 -1.19
C ILE A 14 18.03 -15.07 -2.07
N GLU A 15 18.72 -16.05 -1.50
CA GLU A 15 19.64 -16.93 -2.23
C GLU A 15 19.20 -18.38 -1.99
N VAL A 16 19.27 -19.20 -3.03
CA VAL A 16 19.02 -20.65 -2.92
C VAL A 16 20.40 -21.34 -2.97
N CYS A 17 20.74 -22.02 -1.87
CA CYS A 17 22.00 -22.76 -1.74
C CYS A 17 21.68 -24.23 -1.49
N GLY A 18 21.76 -25.05 -2.56
CA GLY A 18 21.42 -26.47 -2.47
C GLY A 18 19.94 -26.65 -2.06
N ALA A 19 19.72 -27.34 -0.94
CA ALA A 19 18.39 -27.56 -0.35
C ALA A 19 17.96 -26.45 0.65
N ASP A 20 18.64 -25.32 0.72
CA ASP A 20 18.33 -24.26 1.66
C ASP A 20 17.94 -22.96 0.96
N VAL A 21 16.98 -22.26 1.51
CA VAL A 21 16.66 -20.87 1.15
C VAL A 21 17.26 -19.94 2.21
N LEU A 22 18.14 -19.05 1.78
CA LEU A 22 18.81 -18.08 2.63
C LEU A 22 18.14 -16.71 2.47
N HIS A 23 17.55 -16.19 3.55
CA HIS A 23 17.11 -14.81 3.64
C HIS A 23 18.24 -13.98 4.21
N ILE A 24 18.82 -13.10 3.39
CA ILE A 24 19.93 -12.27 3.77
C ILE A 24 19.47 -10.84 3.89
N THR A 25 19.46 -10.32 5.11
CA THR A 25 19.19 -8.90 5.40
C THR A 25 20.52 -8.21 5.67
N VAL A 26 20.80 -7.18 4.89
CA VAL A 26 22.03 -6.39 4.97
C VAL A 26 21.72 -5.03 5.60
N LEU A 27 22.29 -4.77 6.79
CA LEU A 27 22.08 -3.55 7.56
C LEU A 27 23.38 -2.75 7.55
N PRO A 28 23.43 -1.56 6.92
CA PRO A 28 24.59 -0.68 7.02
C PRO A 28 24.63 -0.03 8.42
N TYR A 29 25.81 0.08 9.00
CA TYR A 29 26.04 0.81 10.23
C TYR A 29 27.42 1.46 10.26
N LYS A 30 27.60 2.48 11.10
CA LYS A 30 28.87 3.18 11.26
C LYS A 30 29.37 3.07 12.68
N VAL A 31 30.66 2.74 12.82
CA VAL A 31 31.40 2.76 14.08
C VAL A 31 32.68 3.56 13.87
N GLU A 32 32.93 4.55 14.72
CA GLU A 32 34.14 5.40 14.70
C GLU A 32 34.46 5.96 13.29
N GLY A 33 33.43 6.40 12.55
CA GLY A 33 33.60 6.97 11.21
C GLY A 33 33.84 5.94 10.08
N ARG A 34 33.97 4.66 10.40
CA ARG A 34 34.07 3.57 9.40
C ARG A 34 32.73 2.94 9.13
N SER A 35 32.45 2.66 7.84
CA SER A 35 31.20 2.01 7.41
C SER A 35 31.36 0.49 7.40
N TYR A 36 30.38 -0.18 7.99
CA TYR A 36 30.27 -1.64 8.07
C TYR A 36 28.91 -2.08 7.58
N VAL A 37 28.77 -3.36 7.29
CA VAL A 37 27.49 -4.00 7.07
C VAL A 37 27.35 -5.21 8.00
N LEU A 38 26.16 -5.36 8.57
CA LEU A 38 25.75 -6.55 9.28
C LEU A 38 24.88 -7.37 8.34
N GLU A 39 25.27 -8.58 8.03
CA GLU A 39 24.43 -9.53 7.29
C GLU A 39 23.75 -10.48 8.27
N LEU A 40 22.43 -10.38 8.34
CA LEU A 40 21.59 -11.34 9.06
C LEU A 40 21.15 -12.39 8.05
N VAL A 41 21.63 -13.62 8.23
CA VAL A 41 21.29 -14.76 7.38
C VAL A 41 20.33 -15.65 8.13
N GLN A 42 19.10 -15.71 7.67
CA GLN A 42 18.11 -16.66 8.13
C GLN A 42 18.08 -17.84 7.14
N ARG A 43 18.41 -19.02 7.62
CA ARG A 43 18.38 -20.24 6.84
C ARG A 43 17.07 -20.96 7.05
N THR A 44 16.38 -21.29 5.98
CA THR A 44 15.21 -22.16 5.98
C THR A 44 15.60 -23.46 5.29
N PRO A 45 15.73 -24.59 6.01
CA PRO A 45 16.08 -25.87 5.41
C PRO A 45 14.95 -26.29 4.46
N CYS A 46 15.29 -26.54 3.22
CA CYS A 46 14.39 -27.23 2.29
C CYS A 46 14.63 -28.74 2.49
N GLN A 47 13.90 -29.34 3.40
CA GLN A 47 13.93 -30.81 3.50
C GLN A 47 13.16 -31.39 2.30
N ASP A 48 13.89 -32.12 1.50
CA ASP A 48 13.51 -32.96 0.37
C ASP A 48 13.77 -32.44 -1.04
N THR A 49 14.47 -33.29 -1.77
CA THR A 49 14.79 -33.37 -3.21
C THR A 49 13.97 -32.48 -4.15
N LEU A 50 14.70 -31.85 -5.08
CA LEU A 50 14.24 -31.04 -6.20
C LEU A 50 13.30 -31.78 -7.17
N ASP A 51 12.06 -32.02 -6.78
CA ASP A 51 10.96 -32.30 -7.67
C ASP A 51 10.02 -31.10 -7.82
N ALA A 52 9.10 -31.13 -8.76
CA ALA A 52 8.22 -30.01 -9.09
C ALA A 52 7.46 -29.47 -7.87
N ASP A 53 7.22 -30.28 -6.85
CA ASP A 53 6.53 -29.96 -5.61
C ASP A 53 7.35 -29.03 -4.69
N SER A 54 8.69 -29.13 -4.75
CA SER A 54 9.60 -28.29 -3.97
C SER A 54 9.64 -26.84 -4.49
N GLY A 55 9.54 -26.63 -5.80
CA GLY A 55 9.44 -25.31 -6.42
C GLY A 55 8.16 -24.59 -5.99
N GLU A 56 7.02 -25.28 -5.98
CA GLU A 56 5.75 -24.73 -5.52
C GLU A 56 5.75 -24.44 -4.00
N ARG A 57 6.43 -25.25 -3.22
CA ARG A 57 6.55 -25.05 -1.77
C ARG A 57 7.41 -23.84 -1.44
N ILE A 58 8.54 -23.67 -2.12
CA ILE A 58 9.39 -22.46 -2.01
C ILE A 58 8.60 -21.21 -2.44
N MET A 59 7.88 -21.27 -3.55
CA MET A 59 7.05 -20.16 -4.00
C MET A 59 5.93 -19.84 -3.01
N ARG A 60 5.31 -20.82 -2.39
CA ARG A 60 4.31 -20.64 -1.31
C ARG A 60 4.92 -20.02 -0.06
N GLU A 61 6.10 -20.44 0.36
CA GLU A 61 6.81 -19.84 1.50
C GLU A 61 7.21 -18.38 1.20
N ILE A 62 7.82 -18.11 0.03
CA ILE A 62 8.17 -16.75 -0.40
C ILE A 62 6.91 -15.87 -0.46
N SER A 63 5.82 -16.39 -1.03
CA SER A 63 4.53 -15.68 -1.07
C SER A 63 3.98 -15.43 0.34
N GLY A 64 4.09 -16.41 1.24
CA GLY A 64 3.70 -16.26 2.65
C GLY A 64 4.52 -15.22 3.40
N TYR A 65 5.83 -15.14 3.16
CA TYR A 65 6.70 -14.10 3.73
C TYR A 65 6.38 -12.71 3.16
N ASN A 66 6.20 -12.60 1.85
CA ASN A 66 5.82 -11.35 1.21
C ASN A 66 4.45 -10.86 1.69
N THR A 67 3.50 -11.78 1.91
CA THR A 67 2.20 -11.45 2.48
C THR A 67 2.34 -10.91 3.90
N LYS A 68 3.12 -11.54 4.77
CA LYS A 68 3.36 -11.06 6.14
C LYS A 68 4.12 -9.73 6.19
N LEU A 69 5.05 -9.52 5.24
CA LEU A 69 5.88 -8.30 5.21
C LEU A 69 5.13 -7.10 4.64
N TYR A 70 4.32 -7.32 3.60
CA TYR A 70 3.76 -6.24 2.78
C TYR A 70 2.25 -6.09 2.85
N ARG A 71 1.52 -6.95 3.58
CA ARG A 71 0.08 -6.82 3.76
C ARG A 71 -0.27 -6.28 5.13
N ASP A 72 -1.31 -5.45 5.16
CA ASP A 72 -1.97 -5.05 6.40
C ASP A 72 -2.84 -6.21 6.90
N ALA A 73 -2.63 -6.62 8.14
CA ALA A 73 -3.25 -7.82 8.71
C ALA A 73 -4.78 -7.68 8.86
N LEU A 74 -5.29 -6.47 9.04
CA LEU A 74 -6.72 -6.21 9.20
C LEU A 74 -7.42 -6.17 7.85
N THR A 75 -6.96 -5.31 6.97
CA THR A 75 -7.68 -5.00 5.71
C THR A 75 -7.24 -5.88 4.54
N GLY A 76 -6.09 -6.57 4.63
CA GLY A 76 -5.46 -7.29 3.53
C GLY A 76 -4.97 -6.40 2.38
N ALA A 77 -5.10 -5.07 2.48
CA ALA A 77 -4.45 -4.12 1.58
C ALA A 77 -2.92 -4.23 1.71
N TYR A 78 -2.17 -3.68 0.79
CA TYR A 78 -0.74 -3.51 1.06
C TYR A 78 -0.55 -2.54 2.24
N ASN A 79 0.55 -2.69 2.96
CA ASN A 79 0.90 -1.81 4.06
C ASN A 79 1.88 -0.70 3.62
N ARG A 80 2.22 0.21 4.54
CA ARG A 80 3.16 1.29 4.28
C ARG A 80 4.56 0.80 3.90
N HIS A 81 5.00 -0.37 4.40
CA HIS A 81 6.28 -0.96 4.00
C HIS A 81 6.34 -1.28 2.51
N TYR A 82 5.24 -1.79 1.94
CA TYR A 82 5.15 -2.01 0.50
C TYR A 82 5.33 -0.70 -0.30
N TYR A 83 4.73 0.40 0.17
CA TYR A 83 4.94 1.70 -0.46
C TYR A 83 6.41 2.11 -0.48
N GLU A 84 7.09 2.05 0.67
CA GLU A 84 8.48 2.50 0.82
C GLU A 84 9.47 1.63 0.04
N ASP A 85 9.26 0.33 0.05
CA ASP A 85 10.22 -0.63 -0.51
C ASP A 85 9.99 -0.93 -2.00
N VAL A 86 8.73 -0.95 -2.43
CA VAL A 86 8.33 -1.43 -3.76
C VAL A 86 7.69 -0.33 -4.60
N ALA A 87 6.53 0.19 -4.17
CA ALA A 87 5.70 1.05 -5.01
C ALA A 87 6.42 2.36 -5.38
N ARG A 88 7.11 2.98 -4.44
CA ARG A 88 7.86 4.23 -4.66
C ARG A 88 8.98 4.11 -5.69
N LYS A 89 9.51 2.89 -5.90
CA LYS A 89 10.63 2.60 -6.81
C LYS A 89 10.17 2.05 -8.16
N ALA A 90 8.90 1.72 -8.29
CA ALA A 90 8.32 1.21 -9.53
C ALA A 90 8.21 2.32 -10.60
N PRO A 91 8.23 1.96 -11.90
CA PRO A 91 7.90 2.91 -12.96
C PRO A 91 6.54 3.56 -12.69
N GLY A 92 6.46 4.86 -12.97
CA GLY A 92 5.33 5.69 -12.57
C GLY A 92 3.97 5.15 -13.02
N PRO A 93 2.98 5.17 -12.12
CA PRO A 93 1.58 4.91 -12.44
C PRO A 93 0.99 6.09 -13.23
N SER A 94 -0.17 5.86 -13.83
CA SER A 94 -0.88 6.94 -14.52
C SER A 94 -1.59 7.90 -13.57
N CYS A 95 -2.13 7.39 -12.42
CA CYS A 95 -2.89 8.18 -11.45
C CYS A 95 -2.69 7.69 -10.01
N VAL A 96 -2.81 8.64 -9.07
CA VAL A 96 -2.66 8.41 -7.63
C VAL A 96 -3.81 9.06 -6.87
N ALA A 97 -4.33 8.39 -5.85
CA ALA A 97 -5.31 8.98 -4.94
C ALA A 97 -4.98 8.69 -3.48
N ILE A 98 -5.08 9.71 -2.64
CA ILE A 98 -5.12 9.60 -1.18
C ILE A 98 -6.57 9.68 -0.74
N MET A 99 -6.94 8.80 0.16
CA MET A 99 -8.30 8.61 0.64
C MET A 99 -8.28 8.47 2.16
N ASP A 100 -9.26 9.05 2.84
CA ASP A 100 -9.35 9.02 4.30
C ASP A 100 -10.82 8.89 4.71
N LEU A 101 -11.12 7.99 5.64
CA LEU A 101 -12.46 7.82 6.19
C LEU A 101 -12.87 9.04 7.01
N ASP A 102 -14.05 9.58 6.70
CA ASP A 102 -14.57 10.71 7.44
C ASP A 102 -15.06 10.27 8.82
N ASP A 103 -14.76 11.09 9.83
CA ASP A 103 -15.21 10.88 11.22
C ASP A 103 -14.86 9.50 11.81
N PHE A 104 -13.78 8.86 11.33
CA PHE A 104 -13.40 7.52 11.79
C PHE A 104 -13.13 7.47 13.30
N LYS A 105 -12.53 8.53 13.85
CA LYS A 105 -12.34 8.64 15.31
C LYS A 105 -13.70 8.63 16.04
N PHE A 106 -14.69 9.39 15.55
CA PHE A 106 -16.03 9.39 16.13
C PHE A 106 -16.68 8.00 16.05
N CYS A 107 -16.47 7.27 14.96
CA CYS A 107 -16.90 5.88 14.83
C CYS A 107 -16.33 5.00 15.96
N ASN A 108 -15.01 5.07 16.17
CA ASN A 108 -14.33 4.33 17.25
C ASN A 108 -14.83 4.73 18.66
N ASP A 109 -14.98 6.03 18.89
CA ASP A 109 -15.38 6.56 20.21
C ASP A 109 -16.83 6.19 20.53
N THR A 110 -17.70 6.06 19.51
CA THR A 110 -19.14 5.78 19.66
C THR A 110 -19.46 4.29 19.68
N TYR A 111 -18.86 3.50 18.79
CA TYR A 111 -19.20 2.09 18.56
C TYR A 111 -18.10 1.12 19.00
N GLY A 112 -16.96 1.65 19.46
CA GLY A 112 -15.81 0.87 19.87
C GLY A 112 -14.86 0.48 18.75
N HIS A 113 -13.63 0.11 19.09
CA HIS A 113 -12.58 -0.23 18.11
C HIS A 113 -12.94 -1.42 17.22
N HIS A 114 -13.73 -2.37 17.73
CA HIS A 114 -14.18 -3.50 16.90
C HIS A 114 -15.06 -3.04 15.73
N ALA A 115 -15.94 -2.07 15.94
CA ALA A 115 -16.74 -1.48 14.86
C ALA A 115 -15.86 -0.72 13.85
N GLY A 116 -14.82 -0.01 14.35
CA GLY A 116 -13.83 0.65 13.51
C GLY A 116 -13.03 -0.34 12.66
N ASP A 117 -12.62 -1.47 13.21
CA ASP A 117 -11.92 -2.52 12.46
C ASP A 117 -12.79 -3.07 11.32
N LEU A 118 -14.05 -3.39 11.59
CA LEU A 118 -15.02 -3.83 10.58
C LEU A 118 -15.28 -2.74 9.53
N ALA A 119 -15.30 -1.48 9.94
CA ALA A 119 -15.44 -0.33 9.03
C ALA A 119 -14.25 -0.23 8.06
N LEU A 120 -13.02 -0.42 8.56
CA LEU A 120 -11.81 -0.45 7.73
C LEU A 120 -11.79 -1.62 6.75
N GLU A 121 -12.20 -2.81 7.20
CA GLU A 121 -12.33 -3.99 6.34
C GLU A 121 -13.38 -3.77 5.24
N ALA A 122 -14.56 -3.23 5.61
CA ALA A 122 -15.63 -2.93 4.67
C ALA A 122 -15.20 -1.89 3.63
N ALA A 123 -14.52 -0.81 4.06
CA ALA A 123 -13.98 0.20 3.17
C ALA A 123 -12.94 -0.39 2.20
N ALA A 124 -11.97 -1.15 2.69
CA ALA A 124 -10.96 -1.78 1.85
C ALA A 124 -11.55 -2.75 0.82
N ASN A 125 -12.58 -3.53 1.21
CA ASN A 125 -13.27 -4.45 0.32
C ASN A 125 -14.08 -3.68 -0.75
N ALA A 126 -14.76 -2.60 -0.37
CA ALA A 126 -15.50 -1.75 -1.29
C ALA A 126 -14.57 -1.09 -2.33
N ILE A 127 -13.39 -0.59 -1.90
CA ILE A 127 -12.38 -0.02 -2.80
C ILE A 127 -11.89 -1.09 -3.78
N ARG A 128 -11.51 -2.28 -3.29
CA ARG A 128 -11.01 -3.38 -4.16
C ARG A 128 -12.03 -3.80 -5.21
N ALA A 129 -13.31 -3.84 -4.87
CA ALA A 129 -14.37 -4.18 -5.82
C ALA A 129 -14.50 -3.16 -6.98
N CYS A 130 -13.94 -1.95 -6.80
CA CYS A 130 -13.99 -0.87 -7.79
C CYS A 130 -12.74 -0.77 -8.67
N VAL A 131 -11.67 -1.51 -8.39
CA VAL A 131 -10.38 -1.39 -9.06
C VAL A 131 -9.96 -2.72 -9.69
N ARG A 132 -8.94 -2.69 -10.55
CA ARG A 132 -8.43 -3.88 -11.24
C ARG A 132 -7.35 -4.58 -10.41
N ASP A 133 -7.04 -5.83 -10.73
CA ASP A 133 -5.98 -6.61 -10.06
C ASP A 133 -4.59 -5.95 -10.17
N ASN A 134 -4.34 -5.19 -11.24
CA ASN A 134 -3.10 -4.46 -11.43
C ASN A 134 -3.04 -3.12 -10.68
N ASP A 135 -4.17 -2.64 -10.13
CA ASP A 135 -4.19 -1.44 -9.30
C ASP A 135 -3.75 -1.80 -7.89
N VAL A 136 -3.10 -0.87 -7.22
CA VAL A 136 -2.48 -1.13 -5.92
C VAL A 136 -3.19 -0.34 -4.84
N LEU A 137 -3.85 -1.05 -3.90
CA LEU A 137 -4.44 -0.46 -2.70
C LEU A 137 -3.49 -0.67 -1.52
N ILE A 138 -3.13 0.43 -0.86
CA ILE A 138 -2.23 0.48 0.30
C ILE A 138 -2.97 1.12 1.46
N ARG A 139 -2.95 0.50 2.64
CA ARG A 139 -3.30 1.18 3.89
C ARG A 139 -2.10 1.99 4.33
N PHE A 140 -2.21 3.31 4.21
CA PHE A 140 -1.10 4.23 4.36
C PHE A 140 -0.94 4.75 5.80
N GLY A 141 -2.06 4.86 6.51
CA GLY A 141 -2.17 5.26 7.92
C GLY A 141 -3.27 4.49 8.65
N GLY A 142 -3.76 5.01 9.77
CA GLY A 142 -4.83 4.40 10.56
C GLY A 142 -6.11 4.18 9.76
N ASP A 143 -6.66 5.25 9.21
CA ASP A 143 -7.87 5.35 8.38
C ASP A 143 -7.60 5.87 6.97
N GLU A 144 -6.31 6.02 6.63
CA GLU A 144 -5.85 6.51 5.33
C GLU A 144 -5.48 5.37 4.38
N PHE A 145 -5.91 5.52 3.13
CA PHE A 145 -5.57 4.62 2.04
C PHE A 145 -4.93 5.38 0.88
N LEU A 146 -3.93 4.76 0.27
CA LEU A 146 -3.33 5.19 -0.99
C LEU A 146 -3.75 4.21 -2.09
N LEU A 147 -4.28 4.75 -3.18
CA LEU A 147 -4.63 3.98 -4.38
C LEU A 147 -3.72 4.41 -5.53
N ILE A 148 -3.06 3.44 -6.15
CA ILE A 148 -2.21 3.63 -7.32
C ILE A 148 -2.90 2.94 -8.49
N LEU A 149 -3.26 3.70 -9.51
CA LEU A 149 -4.03 3.26 -10.66
C LEU A 149 -3.14 3.22 -11.90
N HIS A 150 -3.04 2.06 -12.55
CA HIS A 150 -2.21 1.87 -13.72
C HIS A 150 -3.02 1.97 -15.04
N GLY A 151 -2.45 2.71 -16.01
CA GLY A 151 -3.04 2.81 -17.35
C GLY A 151 -4.41 3.50 -17.40
N ILE A 152 -4.69 4.39 -16.45
CA ILE A 152 -5.90 5.22 -16.42
C ILE A 152 -5.57 6.60 -17.01
N ARG A 153 -6.46 7.08 -17.88
CA ARG A 153 -6.40 8.43 -18.44
C ARG A 153 -6.91 9.46 -17.41
N ASP A 154 -6.34 10.65 -17.45
CA ASP A 154 -6.65 11.76 -16.53
C ASP A 154 -8.15 12.09 -16.48
N ASP A 155 -8.79 12.16 -17.66
CA ASP A 155 -10.21 12.48 -17.80
C ASP A 155 -11.13 11.44 -17.15
N TYR A 156 -10.63 10.21 -16.95
CA TYR A 156 -11.40 9.11 -16.34
C TYR A 156 -11.13 8.95 -14.83
N LEU A 157 -10.09 9.57 -14.30
CA LEU A 157 -9.71 9.45 -12.89
C LEU A 157 -10.87 9.77 -11.94
N LYS A 158 -11.51 10.92 -12.13
CA LYS A 158 -12.62 11.36 -11.28
C LYS A 158 -13.77 10.36 -11.28
N THR A 159 -14.09 9.79 -12.44
CA THR A 159 -15.16 8.78 -12.56
C THR A 159 -14.86 7.53 -11.73
N VAL A 160 -13.61 7.06 -11.75
CA VAL A 160 -13.18 5.91 -10.95
C VAL A 160 -13.26 6.24 -9.47
N LEU A 161 -12.77 7.40 -9.04
CA LEU A 161 -12.76 7.80 -7.64
C LEU A 161 -14.17 8.06 -7.10
N GLU A 162 -15.11 8.61 -7.89
CA GLU A 162 -16.51 8.74 -7.51
C GLU A 162 -17.20 7.37 -7.35
N ARG A 163 -16.84 6.39 -8.18
CA ARG A 163 -17.30 5.01 -8.02
C ARG A 163 -16.79 4.41 -6.71
N VAL A 164 -15.51 4.61 -6.38
CA VAL A 164 -14.91 4.19 -5.11
C VAL A 164 -15.63 4.84 -3.93
N ARG A 165 -15.79 6.17 -3.95
CA ARG A 165 -16.50 6.93 -2.90
C ARG A 165 -17.92 6.39 -2.69
N GLY A 166 -18.66 6.21 -3.78
CA GLY A 166 -20.03 5.66 -3.73
C GLY A 166 -20.09 4.23 -3.19
N ALA A 167 -19.11 3.38 -3.55
CA ALA A 167 -19.03 2.01 -3.04
C ALA A 167 -18.76 1.97 -1.53
N VAL A 168 -17.85 2.82 -1.04
CA VAL A 168 -17.57 2.94 0.40
C VAL A 168 -18.81 3.47 1.14
N GLN A 169 -19.50 4.47 0.59
CA GLN A 169 -20.71 5.02 1.19
C GLN A 169 -21.83 3.97 1.31
N ASN A 170 -21.90 3.03 0.39
CA ASN A 170 -22.92 1.95 0.37
C ASN A 170 -22.41 0.66 1.04
N ALA A 171 -21.21 0.65 1.61
CA ALA A 171 -20.69 -0.53 2.27
C ALA A 171 -21.49 -0.86 3.53
N VAL A 172 -21.85 -2.13 3.67
CA VAL A 172 -22.55 -2.65 4.84
C VAL A 172 -21.55 -3.17 5.85
N ILE A 173 -21.66 -2.72 7.10
CA ILE A 173 -20.79 -3.15 8.19
C ILE A 173 -21.50 -4.26 8.98
N PRO A 174 -20.95 -5.48 9.00
CA PRO A 174 -21.58 -6.60 9.73
C PRO A 174 -21.79 -6.25 11.22
N GLY A 175 -22.99 -6.48 11.72
CA GLY A 175 -23.35 -6.17 13.10
C GLY A 175 -23.69 -4.69 13.39
N PHE A 176 -23.46 -3.78 12.44
CA PHE A 176 -23.68 -2.33 12.61
C PHE A 176 -24.47 -1.74 11.42
N PRO A 177 -25.73 -2.13 11.20
CA PRO A 177 -26.50 -1.74 10.00
C PRO A 177 -26.79 -0.22 9.93
N HIS A 178 -26.68 0.50 11.04
CA HIS A 178 -26.88 1.96 11.10
C HIS A 178 -25.59 2.77 10.98
N LEU A 179 -24.43 2.11 10.92
CA LEU A 179 -23.16 2.77 10.74
C LEU A 179 -22.89 2.97 9.24
N HIS A 180 -22.86 4.22 8.82
CA HIS A 180 -22.60 4.61 7.45
C HIS A 180 -21.18 5.16 7.33
N LEU A 181 -20.45 4.70 6.33
CA LEU A 181 -19.13 5.22 6.01
C LEU A 181 -19.23 6.37 5.03
N SER A 182 -18.32 7.30 5.13
CA SER A 182 -18.00 8.25 4.07
C SER A 182 -16.49 8.43 3.96
N MET A 183 -16.03 8.89 2.81
CA MET A 183 -14.62 8.99 2.50
C MET A 183 -14.34 10.26 1.71
N SER A 184 -13.30 10.99 2.13
CA SER A 184 -12.76 12.13 1.40
C SER A 184 -11.58 11.68 0.55
N ILE A 185 -11.57 12.04 -0.72
CA ILE A 185 -10.63 11.54 -1.72
C ILE A 185 -9.97 12.70 -2.46
N GLY A 186 -8.63 12.70 -2.51
CA GLY A 186 -7.84 13.57 -3.37
C GLY A 186 -7.14 12.75 -4.46
N GLY A 187 -7.33 13.10 -5.72
CA GLY A 187 -6.77 12.36 -6.85
C GLY A 187 -5.98 13.24 -7.82
N VAL A 188 -4.86 12.74 -8.31
CA VAL A 188 -4.01 13.40 -9.31
C VAL A 188 -3.57 12.43 -10.40
N ALA A 189 -3.43 12.95 -11.61
CA ALA A 189 -2.62 12.29 -12.62
C ALA A 189 -1.14 12.57 -12.34
N GLN A 190 -0.32 11.54 -12.48
CA GLN A 190 1.13 11.63 -12.37
C GLN A 190 1.73 11.93 -13.72
N ASP A 191 2.68 12.83 -13.79
CA ASP A 191 3.50 13.04 -14.97
C ASP A 191 4.54 11.91 -15.08
N ASP A 192 4.86 11.45 -16.28
CA ASP A 192 5.84 10.35 -16.55
C ASP A 192 7.22 10.59 -15.92
N ARG A 193 7.58 11.84 -15.67
CA ARG A 193 8.85 12.23 -15.05
C ARG A 193 8.75 12.60 -13.58
N GLU A 194 7.56 12.59 -13.03
CA GLU A 194 7.30 12.96 -11.64
C GLU A 194 7.55 11.77 -10.73
N PRO A 195 8.36 11.89 -9.65
CA PRO A 195 8.46 10.84 -8.65
C PRO A 195 7.08 10.59 -7.99
N LEU A 196 6.74 9.32 -7.75
CA LEU A 196 5.47 8.92 -7.11
C LEU A 196 5.19 9.71 -5.82
N GLU A 197 6.21 9.96 -5.02
CA GLU A 197 6.12 10.72 -3.77
C GLU A 197 5.62 12.16 -3.97
N VAL A 198 5.93 12.79 -5.11
CA VAL A 198 5.45 14.14 -5.43
C VAL A 198 3.96 14.10 -5.77
N ALA A 199 3.54 13.11 -6.58
CA ALA A 199 2.13 12.89 -6.89
C ALA A 199 1.31 12.58 -5.61
N VAL A 200 1.84 11.75 -4.72
CA VAL A 200 1.21 11.44 -3.42
C VAL A 200 1.01 12.72 -2.60
N ARG A 201 2.00 13.60 -2.48
CA ARG A 201 1.87 14.87 -1.78
C ARG A 201 0.84 15.83 -2.42
N ARG A 202 0.70 15.79 -3.76
CA ARG A 202 -0.34 16.57 -4.46
C ARG A 202 -1.73 16.02 -4.17
N ALA A 203 -1.88 14.70 -4.22
CA ALA A 203 -3.14 14.02 -3.89
C ALA A 203 -3.57 14.28 -2.44
N ASP A 204 -2.61 14.25 -1.50
CA ASP A 204 -2.85 14.55 -0.08
C ASP A 204 -3.44 15.96 0.14
N LYS A 205 -2.89 16.99 -0.53
CA LYS A 205 -3.43 18.34 -0.47
C LYS A 205 -4.89 18.41 -0.96
N LEU A 206 -5.22 17.65 -2.00
CA LEU A 206 -6.59 17.62 -2.55
C LEU A 206 -7.52 16.83 -1.62
N MET A 207 -7.05 15.77 -0.99
CA MET A 207 -7.82 15.04 0.02
C MET A 207 -8.14 15.94 1.22
N TYR A 208 -7.20 16.76 1.67
CA TYR A 208 -7.46 17.73 2.72
C TYR A 208 -8.53 18.76 2.32
N GLN A 209 -8.59 19.19 1.05
CA GLN A 209 -9.67 20.05 0.54
C GLN A 209 -11.02 19.28 0.52
N ALA A 210 -11.00 18.01 0.15
CA ALA A 210 -12.20 17.15 0.18
C ALA A 210 -12.76 17.00 1.61
N LYS A 211 -11.88 16.89 2.60
CA LYS A 211 -12.25 16.79 4.04
C LYS A 211 -13.08 17.96 4.57
N VAL A 212 -12.97 19.15 3.97
CA VAL A 212 -13.78 20.31 4.36
C VAL A 212 -15.27 20.07 4.10
N ARG A 213 -15.58 19.33 3.03
CA ARG A 213 -16.97 19.02 2.63
C ARG A 213 -17.40 17.62 3.05
N LYS A 214 -16.43 16.76 3.36
CA LYS A 214 -16.60 15.32 3.58
C LYS A 214 -17.29 14.62 2.41
N ASN A 215 -17.16 13.31 2.33
CA ASN A 215 -17.79 12.48 1.29
C ASN A 215 -17.65 13.07 -0.12
N THR A 216 -16.44 13.50 -0.47
CA THR A 216 -16.18 14.29 -1.67
C THR A 216 -14.90 13.84 -2.36
N VAL A 217 -14.89 13.92 -3.70
CA VAL A 217 -13.70 13.69 -4.54
C VAL A 217 -13.21 15.02 -5.11
N VAL A 218 -11.95 15.34 -4.88
CA VAL A 218 -11.25 16.47 -5.48
C VAL A 218 -10.11 15.93 -6.35
N CYS A 219 -10.10 16.28 -7.64
CA CYS A 219 -9.07 15.86 -8.59
C CYS A 219 -8.40 17.06 -9.24
N ALA A 220 -7.09 16.94 -9.50
CA ALA A 220 -6.38 17.82 -10.43
C ALA A 220 -5.79 16.98 -11.58
N GLY A 221 -5.97 17.44 -12.82
CA GLY A 221 -5.31 16.89 -14.00
C GLY A 221 -3.87 17.41 -14.14
N THR A 222 -3.12 16.85 -15.08
CA THR A 222 -1.77 17.32 -15.46
C THR A 222 -1.78 18.76 -16.00
N THR A 223 -2.94 19.27 -16.42
CA THR A 223 -3.10 20.57 -17.10
C THR A 223 -3.31 21.77 -16.17
N ASP A 224 -3.55 21.56 -14.86
CA ASP A 224 -3.86 22.65 -13.91
C ASP A 224 -2.61 23.34 -13.30
N GLN A 225 -1.43 23.12 -13.90
CA GLN A 225 -0.17 23.80 -13.51
C GLN A 225 0.35 24.66 -14.66
N ARG A 226 -0.43 25.67 -15.09
CA ARG A 226 0.10 26.81 -15.85
C ARG A 226 -0.17 28.12 -15.15
#